data_8990164347b83627bd3797db385d2fca
#
_entry.id   8990164347b83627bd3797db385d2fca
#
_cell.length_a   1.000
_cell.length_b   1.000
_cell.length_c   1.000
_cell.angle_alpha   90.00
_cell.angle_beta   90.00
_cell.angle_gamma   90.00
#
_symmetry.space_group_name_H-M   'P 1'
#
loop_
_entity.id
_entity.type
_entity.pdbx_description
1 polymer ?
#
loop_
_entity_poly.entity_id
_entity_poly.type
_entity_poly.pdbx_seq_one_letter_code
_entity_poly.pdbx_strand_id
1 'polypeptide(L)'
;MFKRIAVGFDESAESGRAFRAALDLAKQLGSELYLITVIEDLPPYVGYISTVAPEVPGMLRADRQAFYTDLHKKAKSSAEQAGVPIHSEFLEGDEIKGLLHLAERLRPDLLVVGLRFEPSGLSQYLGGTAHKLALHASCNILGIR
;
A
#
# COMPACT_ATOMS: atom_id res chain seq x y z
N MET A 1 -3.34 21.66 -6.53
CA MET A 1 -2.30 20.65 -6.35
C MET A 1 -2.85 19.56 -5.43
N PHE A 2 -2.39 18.36 -5.56
CA PHE A 2 -2.83 17.18 -4.77
C PHE A 2 -4.34 16.89 -4.83
N LYS A 3 -4.86 16.78 -6.06
CA LYS A 3 -6.25 16.36 -6.29
C LYS A 3 -6.46 14.86 -6.10
N ARG A 4 -5.43 14.07 -6.40
CA ARG A 4 -5.39 12.62 -6.25
C ARG A 4 -4.28 12.22 -5.32
N ILE A 5 -4.63 11.69 -4.16
CA ILE A 5 -3.68 11.20 -3.17
C ILE A 5 -3.78 9.68 -3.11
N ALA A 6 -2.67 8.99 -3.36
CA ALA A 6 -2.57 7.56 -3.16
C ALA A 6 -1.86 7.27 -1.83
N VAL A 7 -2.21 6.18 -1.18
CA VAL A 7 -1.53 5.72 0.02
C VAL A 7 -1.26 4.22 -0.05
N GLY A 8 -0.01 3.84 0.17
CA GLY A 8 0.38 2.44 0.36
C GLY A 8 -0.12 1.94 1.71
N PHE A 9 -0.89 0.85 1.68
CA PHE A 9 -1.64 0.41 2.86
C PHE A 9 -1.57 -1.10 3.03
N ASP A 10 -1.19 -1.53 4.22
CA ASP A 10 -1.18 -2.91 4.67
C ASP A 10 -1.55 -2.98 6.16
N GLU A 11 -1.29 -4.10 6.82
CA GLU A 11 -1.55 -4.29 8.24
C GLU A 11 -0.52 -3.61 9.16
N SER A 12 0.52 -3.01 8.64
CA SER A 12 1.59 -2.40 9.44
C SER A 12 1.13 -1.13 10.15
N ALA A 13 1.73 -0.85 11.31
CA ALA A 13 1.44 0.37 12.07
C ALA A 13 1.85 1.64 11.29
N GLU A 14 2.97 1.58 10.55
CA GLU A 14 3.47 2.69 9.73
C GLU A 14 2.52 3.03 8.58
N SER A 15 1.96 2.02 7.90
CA SER A 15 0.97 2.26 6.85
C SER A 15 -0.34 2.82 7.41
N GLY A 16 -0.72 2.40 8.61
CA GLY A 16 -1.85 2.98 9.32
C GLY A 16 -1.66 4.47 9.64
N ARG A 17 -0.44 4.87 10.03
CA ARG A 17 -0.12 6.30 10.20
C ARG A 17 -0.16 7.06 8.88
N ALA A 18 0.39 6.46 7.82
CA ALA A 18 0.35 7.02 6.47
C ALA A 18 -1.09 7.23 5.99
N PHE A 19 -1.96 6.25 6.21
CA PHE A 19 -3.39 6.37 5.87
C PHE A 19 -4.07 7.53 6.61
N ARG A 20 -3.86 7.66 7.92
CA ARG A 20 -4.45 8.77 8.69
C ARG A 20 -3.97 10.13 8.17
N ALA A 21 -2.68 10.27 7.90
CA ALA A 21 -2.13 11.51 7.35
C ALA A 21 -2.69 11.81 5.94
N ALA A 22 -2.79 10.80 5.08
CA ALA A 22 -3.37 10.94 3.74
C ALA A 22 -4.85 11.32 3.79
N LEU A 23 -5.60 10.75 4.74
CA LEU A 23 -7.03 11.06 4.94
C LEU A 23 -7.22 12.52 5.41
N ASP A 24 -6.40 12.97 6.36
CA ASP A 24 -6.43 14.35 6.84
C ASP A 24 -6.10 15.35 5.73
N LEU A 25 -5.05 15.05 4.93
CA LEU A 25 -4.70 15.87 3.77
C LEU A 25 -5.84 15.91 2.73
N ALA A 26 -6.38 14.75 2.39
CA ALA A 26 -7.46 14.65 1.41
C ALA A 26 -8.69 15.44 1.85
N LYS A 27 -9.04 15.36 3.13
CA LYS A 27 -10.14 16.15 3.72
C LYS A 27 -9.90 17.65 3.61
N GLN A 28 -8.69 18.12 3.95
CA GLN A 28 -8.34 19.54 3.94
C GLN A 28 -8.27 20.10 2.51
N LEU A 29 -7.77 19.31 1.57
CA LEU A 29 -7.53 19.75 0.19
C LEU A 29 -8.69 19.47 -0.77
N GLY A 30 -9.72 18.76 -0.31
CA GLY A 30 -10.83 18.31 -1.18
C GLY A 30 -10.37 17.33 -2.24
N SER A 31 -9.47 16.41 -1.87
CA SER A 31 -8.87 15.42 -2.76
C SER A 31 -9.64 14.09 -2.73
N GLU A 32 -9.50 13.30 -3.78
CA GLU A 32 -9.87 11.88 -3.75
C GLU A 32 -8.69 11.03 -3.29
N LEU A 33 -8.98 9.95 -2.57
CA LEU A 33 -7.99 9.07 -1.97
C LEU A 33 -8.00 7.69 -2.65
N TYR A 34 -6.82 7.19 -2.98
CA TYR A 34 -6.61 5.85 -3.54
C TYR A 34 -5.86 5.01 -2.53
N LEU A 35 -6.52 3.98 -2.01
CA LEU A 35 -5.95 3.03 -1.06
C LEU A 35 -5.33 1.88 -1.83
N ILE A 36 -4.01 1.72 -1.76
CA ILE A 36 -3.26 0.78 -2.58
C ILE A 36 -2.66 -0.31 -1.70
N THR A 37 -2.95 -1.56 -2.01
CA THR A 37 -2.26 -2.71 -1.42
C THR A 37 -1.65 -3.58 -2.51
N VAL A 38 -0.37 -3.88 -2.37
CA VAL A 38 0.32 -4.89 -3.15
C VAL A 38 0.41 -6.15 -2.31
N ILE A 39 -0.29 -7.19 -2.73
CA ILE A 39 -0.30 -8.49 -2.07
C ILE A 39 0.92 -9.27 -2.57
N GLU A 40 1.89 -9.51 -1.70
CA GLU A 40 3.11 -10.22 -2.08
C GLU A 40 2.80 -11.66 -2.52
N ASP A 41 3.61 -12.16 -3.42
CA ASP A 41 3.54 -13.55 -3.88
C ASP A 41 3.67 -14.53 -2.71
N LEU A 42 3.08 -15.71 -2.87
CA LEU A 42 3.23 -16.78 -1.88
C LEU A 42 4.69 -17.19 -1.77
N PRO A 43 5.17 -17.51 -0.55
CA PRO A 43 6.55 -17.97 -0.38
C PRO A 43 6.87 -19.19 -1.24
N PRO A 44 8.10 -19.34 -1.72
CA PRO A 44 8.49 -20.45 -2.62
C PRO A 44 8.20 -21.85 -2.08
N TYR A 45 8.25 -22.04 -0.75
CA TYR A 45 7.95 -23.34 -0.15
C TYR A 45 6.50 -23.82 -0.36
N VAL A 46 5.58 -22.91 -0.68
CA VAL A 46 4.20 -23.28 -1.02
C VAL A 46 4.15 -24.12 -2.29
N GLY A 47 5.11 -23.94 -3.19
CA GLY A 47 5.27 -24.78 -4.38
C GLY A 47 5.52 -26.26 -4.01
N TYR A 48 6.27 -26.54 -2.96
CA TYR A 48 6.47 -27.91 -2.46
C TYR A 48 5.20 -28.48 -1.85
N ILE A 49 4.47 -27.66 -1.09
CA ILE A 49 3.18 -28.08 -0.50
C ILE A 49 2.19 -28.44 -1.59
N SER A 50 2.17 -27.72 -2.69
CA SER A 50 1.24 -27.96 -3.80
C SER A 50 1.42 -29.33 -4.47
N THR A 51 2.55 -29.98 -4.30
CA THR A 51 2.78 -31.35 -4.83
C THR A 51 1.98 -32.42 -4.07
N VAL A 52 1.67 -32.19 -2.81
CA VAL A 52 0.92 -33.12 -1.94
C VAL A 52 -0.49 -32.62 -1.62
N ALA A 53 -0.71 -31.31 -1.68
CA ALA A 53 -1.98 -30.64 -1.41
C ALA A 53 -2.19 -29.50 -2.43
N PRO A 54 -2.62 -29.80 -3.67
CA PRO A 54 -2.72 -28.82 -4.76
C PRO A 54 -3.69 -27.67 -4.50
N GLU A 55 -4.65 -27.85 -3.59
CA GLU A 55 -5.64 -26.85 -3.21
C GLU A 55 -5.10 -25.74 -2.30
N VAL A 56 -4.01 -25.99 -1.58
CA VAL A 56 -3.47 -25.07 -0.55
C VAL A 56 -3.07 -23.71 -1.10
N PRO A 57 -2.36 -23.58 -2.24
CA PRO A 57 -2.02 -22.25 -2.77
C PRO A 57 -3.24 -21.39 -3.06
N GLY A 58 -4.30 -21.98 -3.63
CA GLY A 58 -5.54 -21.27 -3.89
C GLY A 58 -6.24 -20.78 -2.62
N MET A 59 -6.27 -21.62 -1.58
CA MET A 59 -6.82 -21.28 -0.27
C MET A 59 -6.04 -20.12 0.36
N LEU A 60 -4.71 -20.16 0.35
CA LEU A 60 -3.86 -19.10 0.90
C LEU A 60 -4.05 -17.77 0.17
N ARG A 61 -4.17 -17.79 -1.16
CA ARG A 61 -4.45 -16.58 -1.94
C ARG A 61 -5.82 -16.01 -1.59
N ALA A 62 -6.84 -16.86 -1.50
CA ALA A 62 -8.19 -16.44 -1.13
C ALA A 62 -8.24 -15.83 0.27
N ASP A 63 -7.55 -16.42 1.24
CA ASP A 63 -7.47 -15.91 2.61
C ASP A 63 -6.76 -14.55 2.67
N ARG A 64 -5.66 -14.38 1.95
CA ARG A 64 -4.96 -13.08 1.84
C ARG A 64 -5.84 -12.01 1.20
N GLN A 65 -6.50 -12.34 0.09
CA GLN A 65 -7.41 -11.42 -0.59
C GLN A 65 -8.56 -10.99 0.33
N ALA A 66 -9.16 -11.92 1.05
CA ALA A 66 -10.23 -11.65 2.00
C ALA A 66 -9.73 -10.76 3.15
N PHE A 67 -8.54 -11.02 3.68
CA PHE A 67 -7.92 -10.23 4.74
C PHE A 67 -7.73 -8.76 4.32
N TYR A 68 -7.12 -8.51 3.17
CA TYR A 68 -6.88 -7.15 2.69
C TYR A 68 -8.15 -6.45 2.23
N THR A 69 -9.12 -7.18 1.68
CA THR A 69 -10.44 -6.64 1.36
C THR A 69 -11.15 -6.14 2.62
N ASP A 70 -11.11 -6.89 3.72
CA ASP A 70 -11.67 -6.47 5.01
C ASP A 70 -10.93 -5.27 5.59
N LEU A 71 -9.60 -5.26 5.50
CA LEU A 71 -8.77 -4.14 5.94
C LEU A 71 -9.11 -2.84 5.18
N HIS A 72 -9.26 -2.91 3.86
CA HIS A 72 -9.69 -1.80 3.03
C HIS A 72 -11.11 -1.33 3.35
N LYS A 73 -12.01 -2.25 3.64
CA LYS A 73 -13.39 -1.93 4.01
C LYS A 73 -13.46 -1.05 5.27
N LYS A 74 -12.64 -1.36 6.27
CA LYS A 74 -12.54 -0.55 7.49
C LYS A 74 -11.98 0.84 7.21
N ALA A 75 -10.93 0.95 6.40
CA ALA A 75 -10.34 2.21 6.01
C ALA A 75 -11.31 3.06 5.17
N LYS A 76 -12.04 2.44 4.25
CA LYS A 76 -13.09 3.11 3.45
C LYS A 76 -14.19 3.68 4.32
N SER A 77 -14.63 2.95 5.35
CA SER A 77 -15.62 3.44 6.30
C SER A 77 -15.15 4.71 7.02
N SER A 78 -13.88 4.76 7.43
CA SER A 78 -13.30 5.96 8.05
C SER A 78 -13.25 7.15 7.08
N ALA A 79 -12.92 6.92 5.82
CA ALA A 79 -12.89 7.97 4.80
C ALA A 79 -14.30 8.49 4.47
N GLU A 80 -15.28 7.61 4.36
CA GLU A 80 -16.67 7.96 4.12
C GLU A 80 -17.23 8.83 5.26
N GLN A 81 -16.95 8.47 6.52
CA GLN A 81 -17.31 9.28 7.69
C GLN A 81 -16.66 10.67 7.66
N ALA A 82 -15.46 10.79 7.10
CA ALA A 82 -14.76 12.06 6.93
C ALA A 82 -15.22 12.84 5.67
N GLY A 83 -16.09 12.27 4.85
CA GLY A 83 -16.56 12.88 3.61
C GLY A 83 -15.52 12.88 2.48
N VAL A 84 -14.55 11.96 2.51
CA VAL A 84 -13.47 11.84 1.53
C VAL A 84 -13.80 10.73 0.54
N PRO A 85 -13.88 11.02 -0.78
CA PRO A 85 -14.00 9.99 -1.80
C PRO A 85 -12.78 9.05 -1.77
N ILE A 86 -13.02 7.74 -1.71
CA ILE A 86 -11.96 6.74 -1.59
C ILE A 86 -12.17 5.58 -2.55
N HIS A 87 -11.09 5.12 -3.14
CA HIS A 87 -11.04 3.99 -4.06
C HIS A 87 -10.04 2.96 -3.56
N SER A 88 -10.35 1.68 -3.73
CA SER A 88 -9.44 0.57 -3.40
C SER A 88 -8.78 0.02 -4.65
N GLU A 89 -7.48 -0.19 -4.57
CA GLU A 89 -6.66 -0.81 -5.61
C GLU A 89 -5.83 -1.94 -5.03
N PHE A 90 -5.87 -3.09 -5.68
CA PHE A 90 -5.08 -4.26 -5.33
C PHE A 90 -4.21 -4.69 -6.51
N LEU A 91 -3.00 -5.12 -6.21
CA LEU A 91 -2.09 -5.75 -7.15
C LEU A 91 -1.36 -6.89 -6.45
N GLU A 92 -1.04 -7.94 -7.17
CA GLU A 92 -0.20 -9.03 -6.67
C GLU A 92 1.22 -8.88 -7.19
N GLY A 93 2.21 -9.29 -6.41
CA GLY A 93 3.61 -9.31 -6.79
C GLY A 93 4.55 -8.57 -5.85
N ASP A 94 5.61 -7.99 -6.41
CA ASP A 94 6.59 -7.20 -5.68
C ASP A 94 6.01 -5.84 -5.26
N GLU A 95 6.21 -5.48 -3.99
CA GLU A 95 5.64 -4.27 -3.40
C GLU A 95 6.07 -3.00 -4.15
N ILE A 96 7.36 -2.83 -4.39
CA ILE A 96 7.90 -1.60 -5.00
C ILE A 96 7.46 -1.50 -6.45
N LYS A 97 7.62 -2.58 -7.21
CA LYS A 97 7.18 -2.63 -8.62
C LYS A 97 5.67 -2.41 -8.75
N GLY A 98 4.91 -3.00 -7.83
CA GLY A 98 3.45 -2.85 -7.78
C GLY A 98 3.03 -1.42 -7.50
N LEU A 99 3.63 -0.76 -6.51
CA LEU A 99 3.35 0.64 -6.18
C LEU A 99 3.73 1.58 -7.33
N LEU A 100 4.88 1.36 -7.97
CA LEU A 100 5.30 2.15 -9.14
C LEU A 100 4.33 1.96 -10.32
N HIS A 101 3.92 0.73 -10.59
CA HIS A 101 2.94 0.44 -11.65
C HIS A 101 1.59 1.13 -11.39
N LEU A 102 1.10 1.06 -10.16
CA LEU A 102 -0.15 1.74 -9.78
C LEU A 102 -0.02 3.26 -9.83
N ALA A 103 1.14 3.80 -9.45
CA ALA A 103 1.42 5.23 -9.59
C ALA A 103 1.40 5.69 -11.05
N GLU A 104 1.94 4.91 -11.98
CA GLU A 104 1.86 5.21 -13.41
C GLU A 104 0.43 5.14 -13.95
N ARG A 105 -0.32 4.13 -13.53
CA ARG A 105 -1.70 3.89 -13.99
C ARG A 105 -2.70 4.92 -13.43
N LEU A 106 -2.64 5.17 -12.13
CA LEU A 106 -3.59 6.05 -11.44
C LEU A 106 -3.23 7.53 -11.54
N ARG A 107 -1.95 7.82 -11.81
CA ARG A 107 -1.40 9.18 -11.90
C ARG A 107 -1.79 10.04 -10.70
N PRO A 108 -1.50 9.61 -9.47
CA PRO A 108 -1.72 10.46 -8.31
C PRO A 108 -0.76 11.65 -8.34
N ASP A 109 -1.17 12.73 -7.71
CA ASP A 109 -0.29 13.89 -7.50
C ASP A 109 0.69 13.64 -6.35
N LEU A 110 0.29 12.77 -5.42
CA LEU A 110 1.02 12.44 -4.20
C LEU A 110 0.83 10.97 -3.85
N LEU A 111 1.91 10.27 -3.59
CA LEU A 111 1.91 8.94 -2.99
C LEU A 111 2.43 9.02 -1.55
N VAL A 112 1.60 8.63 -0.59
CA VAL A 112 1.92 8.63 0.84
C VAL A 112 2.31 7.21 1.25
N VAL A 113 3.41 7.08 1.97
CA VAL A 113 3.91 5.80 2.45
C VAL A 113 4.38 5.89 3.91
N GLY A 114 4.18 4.83 4.66
CA GLY A 114 4.71 4.71 6.01
C GLY A 114 6.22 4.48 5.99
N LEU A 115 6.91 5.09 6.93
CA LEU A 115 8.34 4.88 7.13
C LEU A 115 8.55 4.00 8.35
N ARG A 116 9.22 2.88 8.15
CA ARG A 116 9.73 2.06 9.26
C ARG A 116 11.03 2.66 9.75
N PHE A 117 11.07 3.00 11.02
CA PHE A 117 12.31 3.41 11.66
C PHE A 117 13.08 2.18 12.12
N GLU A 118 14.24 1.94 11.53
CA GLU A 118 15.19 0.94 12.00
C GLU A 118 16.45 1.64 12.52
N PRO A 119 16.78 1.50 13.83
CA PRO A 119 17.93 2.18 14.41
C PRO A 119 19.29 1.59 13.99
N SER A 120 19.35 0.51 13.25
CA SER A 120 20.59 -0.11 12.80
C SER A 120 21.09 0.43 11.47
N GLY A 121 22.07 1.23 11.55
CA GLY A 121 22.94 2.01 10.67
C GLY A 121 22.99 1.74 9.17
N LEU A 122 23.09 0.53 8.67
CA LEU A 122 23.36 0.26 7.24
C LEU A 122 22.12 0.34 6.35
N SER A 123 20.96 -0.04 6.87
CA SER A 123 19.69 0.03 6.12
C SER A 123 19.23 1.48 5.89
N GLN A 124 19.65 2.41 6.73
CA GLN A 124 19.40 3.84 6.54
C GLN A 124 20.09 4.40 5.27
N TYR A 125 21.25 3.84 4.90
CA TYR A 125 22.02 4.31 3.75
C TYR A 125 21.67 3.59 2.44
N LEU A 126 21.11 2.40 2.51
CA LEU A 126 20.78 1.60 1.32
C LEU A 126 19.33 1.73 0.84
N GLY A 127 18.54 2.58 1.47
CA GLY A 127 17.22 3.00 1.02
C GLY A 127 16.12 1.96 1.22
N GLY A 128 15.23 2.24 2.19
CA GLY A 128 13.95 1.55 2.32
C GLY A 128 13.01 1.80 1.13
N THR A 129 11.82 1.24 1.21
CA THR A 129 10.77 1.35 0.19
C THR A 129 10.51 2.81 -0.24
N ALA A 130 10.42 3.74 0.71
CA ALA A 130 10.18 5.16 0.42
C ALA A 130 11.29 5.80 -0.42
N HIS A 131 12.56 5.47 -0.15
CA HIS A 131 13.69 5.98 -0.93
C HIS A 131 13.65 5.48 -2.38
N LYS A 132 13.42 4.18 -2.56
CA LYS A 132 13.30 3.59 -3.91
C LYS A 132 12.12 4.18 -4.68
N LEU A 133 10.99 4.39 -4.01
CA LEU A 133 9.83 5.05 -4.61
C LEU A 133 10.14 6.50 -4.99
N ALA A 134 10.83 7.25 -4.12
CA ALA A 134 11.20 8.63 -4.39
C ALA A 134 12.11 8.79 -5.62
N LEU A 135 12.97 7.79 -5.88
CA LEU A 135 13.87 7.80 -7.04
C LEU A 135 13.15 7.43 -8.36
N HIS A 136 12.10 6.64 -8.30
CA HIS A 136 11.52 6.02 -9.50
C HIS A 136 10.05 6.35 -9.76
N ALA A 137 9.34 6.90 -8.77
CA ALA A 137 7.93 7.24 -8.95
C ALA A 137 7.75 8.45 -9.88
N SER A 138 6.68 8.42 -10.65
CA SER A 138 6.26 9.52 -11.52
C SER A 138 5.50 10.64 -10.80
N CYS A 139 5.36 10.56 -9.48
CA CYS A 139 4.63 11.51 -8.63
C CYS A 139 5.45 11.90 -7.39
N ASN A 140 4.94 12.87 -6.65
CA ASN A 140 5.54 13.26 -5.37
C ASN A 140 5.37 12.17 -4.32
N ILE A 141 6.34 12.02 -3.43
CA ILE A 141 6.34 11.04 -2.34
C ILE A 141 6.32 11.76 -1.00
N LEU A 142 5.42 11.35 -0.12
CA LEU A 142 5.38 11.78 1.28
C LEU A 142 5.59 10.57 2.20
N GLY A 143 6.68 10.57 2.93
CA GLY A 143 6.97 9.56 3.95
C GLY A 143 6.47 9.99 5.32
N ILE A 144 5.72 9.10 6.01
CA ILE A 144 5.17 9.34 7.35
C ILE A 144 5.86 8.41 8.36
N ARG A 145 6.40 8.98 9.44
CA ARG A 145 7.04 8.24 10.55
C ARG A 145 6.03 7.84 11.60
#